data_d83cad0ee58722e62452ca56210a955d
#
_entry.id   d83cad0ee58722e62452ca56210a955d
#
_cell.length_a   1.000
_cell.length_b   1.000
_cell.length_c   1.000
_cell.angle_alpha   90.00
_cell.angle_beta   90.00
_cell.angle_gamma   90.00
#
_symmetry.space_group_name_H-M   'P 1'
#
loop_
_entity.id
_entity.type
_entity.pdbx_description
1 polymer ?
#
loop_
_entity_poly.entity_id
_entity_poly.type
_entity_poly.pdbx_seq_one_letter_code
_entity_poly.pdbx_strand_id
1 'polypeptide(L)'
;RLERVVAMANAAGIDTALSKDIRLEIWRKFLMLAPMAAISAMTRLPLARIRSEPETWRLAEVGMREVVAVANAEGVRLAEEDVQNTLAFVMSMPATWKASLTVDLEQGRRLEVDWFSGAVCRRGEAARIDTPFHRVALGVLRPYAKGVPH
;
A
#
# COMPACT_ATOMS: atom_id res chain seq x y z
N ARG A 1 22.78 18.99 10.99
CA ARG A 1 21.75 19.86 10.42
C ARG A 1 20.35 19.25 10.53
N LEU A 2 20.16 17.99 10.16
CA LEU A 2 18.86 17.30 10.27
C LEU A 2 18.41 17.10 11.72
N GLU A 3 19.31 16.78 12.64
CA GLU A 3 19.01 16.65 14.07
C GLU A 3 18.41 17.94 14.68
N ARG A 4 18.87 19.10 14.22
CA ARG A 4 18.30 20.38 14.62
C ARG A 4 16.88 20.58 14.13
N VAL A 5 16.58 20.15 12.90
CA VAL A 5 15.23 20.18 12.33
C VAL A 5 14.30 19.25 13.12
N VAL A 6 14.75 18.03 13.44
CA VAL A 6 14.00 17.09 14.28
C VAL A 6 13.72 17.69 15.66
N ALA A 7 14.73 18.28 16.31
CA ALA A 7 14.56 18.89 17.60
C ALA A 7 13.55 20.06 17.59
N MET A 8 13.60 20.90 16.55
CA MET A 8 12.64 22.01 16.37
C MET A 8 11.21 21.50 16.10
N ALA A 9 11.06 20.46 15.27
CA ALA A 9 9.76 19.86 14.97
C ALA A 9 9.14 19.25 16.23
N ASN A 10 9.91 18.48 16.99
CA ASN A 10 9.44 17.88 18.25
C ASN A 10 9.10 18.96 19.29
N ALA A 11 9.88 20.03 19.38
CA ALA A 11 9.56 21.16 20.27
C ALA A 11 8.26 21.89 19.87
N ALA A 12 7.87 21.82 18.58
CA ALA A 12 6.61 22.34 18.06
C ALA A 12 5.44 21.33 18.15
N GLY A 13 5.63 20.18 18.81
CA GLY A 13 4.60 19.15 18.97
C GLY A 13 4.42 18.24 17.73
N ILE A 14 5.34 18.30 16.76
CA ILE A 14 5.34 17.41 15.59
C ILE A 14 6.24 16.22 15.90
N ASP A 15 5.65 15.03 16.09
CA ASP A 15 6.40 13.80 16.33
C ASP A 15 7.27 13.46 15.10
N THR A 16 8.58 13.60 15.29
CA THR A 16 9.57 13.50 14.21
C THR A 16 10.77 12.72 14.67
N ALA A 17 11.22 11.77 13.86
CA ALA A 17 12.42 10.99 14.07
C ALA A 17 13.32 11.03 12.84
N LEU A 18 14.64 10.95 13.06
CA LEU A 18 15.61 10.79 11.99
C LEU A 18 15.72 9.31 11.64
N SER A 19 15.29 8.94 10.44
CA SER A 19 15.44 7.58 9.97
C SER A 19 16.90 7.27 9.60
N LYS A 20 17.35 6.07 9.94
CA LYS A 20 18.66 5.53 9.51
C LYS A 20 18.61 5.02 8.07
N ASP A 21 17.43 4.58 7.60
CA ASP A 21 17.17 4.12 6.23
C ASP A 21 15.78 4.54 5.80
N ILE A 22 15.68 5.74 5.24
CA ILE A 22 14.40 6.30 4.79
C ILE A 22 13.80 5.50 3.61
N ARG A 23 14.63 4.84 2.79
CA ARG A 23 14.13 4.01 1.69
C ARG A 23 13.39 2.79 2.27
N LEU A 24 13.95 2.14 3.28
CA LEU A 24 13.31 1.01 3.95
C LEU A 24 11.97 1.44 4.56
N GLU A 25 11.92 2.58 5.25
CA GLU A 25 10.68 3.08 5.86
C GLU A 25 9.60 3.41 4.83
N ILE A 26 9.99 4.01 3.70
CA ILE A 26 9.06 4.29 2.59
C ILE A 26 8.50 2.97 2.03
N TRP A 27 9.34 1.96 1.82
CA TRP A 27 8.90 0.67 1.32
C TRP A 27 8.04 -0.11 2.32
N ARG A 28 8.31 -0.03 3.63
CA ARG A 28 7.43 -0.58 4.67
C ARG A 28 6.06 0.04 4.65
N LYS A 29 5.99 1.36 4.52
CA LYS A 29 4.70 2.06 4.35
C LYS A 29 3.99 1.62 3.07
N PHE A 30 4.71 1.51 1.98
CA PHE A 30 4.17 1.10 0.68
C PHE A 30 3.71 -0.36 0.68
N LEU A 31 4.37 -1.24 1.44
CA LEU A 31 4.00 -2.64 1.68
C LEU A 31 2.56 -2.78 2.19
N MET A 32 2.12 -1.86 3.04
CA MET A 32 0.73 -1.81 3.52
C MET A 32 -0.18 -1.09 2.51
N LEU A 33 0.23 0.09 2.06
CA LEU A 33 -0.66 0.99 1.31
C LEU A 33 -1.10 0.42 -0.02
N ALA A 34 -0.18 -0.12 -0.83
CA ALA A 34 -0.50 -0.53 -2.19
C ALA A 34 -1.49 -1.72 -2.23
N PRO A 35 -1.26 -2.85 -1.52
CA PRO A 35 -2.20 -3.96 -1.54
C PRO A 35 -3.52 -3.65 -0.83
N MET A 36 -3.48 -2.92 0.31
CA MET A 36 -4.70 -2.60 1.04
C MET A 36 -5.57 -1.59 0.31
N ALA A 37 -4.98 -0.61 -0.37
CA ALA A 37 -5.71 0.29 -1.25
C ALA A 37 -6.37 -0.48 -2.41
N ALA A 38 -5.63 -1.39 -3.03
CA ALA A 38 -6.12 -2.21 -4.13
C ALA A 38 -7.30 -3.09 -3.72
N ILE A 39 -7.13 -3.92 -2.66
CA ILE A 39 -8.17 -4.86 -2.24
C ILE A 39 -9.41 -4.14 -1.71
N SER A 40 -9.24 -3.05 -0.95
CA SER A 40 -10.33 -2.23 -0.44
C SER A 40 -11.13 -1.59 -1.58
N ALA A 41 -10.47 -1.06 -2.62
CA ALA A 41 -11.13 -0.44 -3.76
C ALA A 41 -11.82 -1.46 -4.68
N MET A 42 -11.19 -2.60 -4.95
CA MET A 42 -11.78 -3.66 -5.77
C MET A 42 -13.05 -4.25 -5.13
N THR A 43 -13.03 -4.45 -3.81
CA THR A 43 -14.15 -5.03 -3.07
C THR A 43 -15.17 -4.00 -2.61
N ARG A 44 -14.79 -2.74 -2.44
CA ARG A 44 -15.56 -1.65 -1.81
C ARG A 44 -15.98 -1.95 -0.37
N LEU A 45 -15.36 -2.94 0.25
CA LEU A 45 -15.70 -3.41 1.59
C LEU A 45 -14.89 -2.67 2.68
N PRO A 46 -15.45 -2.51 3.88
CA PRO A 46 -14.70 -2.07 5.05
C PRO A 46 -13.75 -3.18 5.51
N LEU A 47 -12.71 -2.80 6.24
CA LEU A 47 -11.64 -3.72 6.69
C LEU A 47 -12.17 -4.95 7.42
N ALA A 48 -13.20 -4.80 8.26
CA ALA A 48 -13.79 -5.92 8.97
C ALA A 48 -14.23 -7.04 8.02
N ARG A 49 -14.80 -6.69 6.86
CA ARG A 49 -15.27 -7.67 5.87
C ARG A 49 -14.12 -8.25 5.06
N ILE A 50 -13.10 -7.45 4.75
CA ILE A 50 -11.90 -7.90 4.03
C ILE A 50 -11.18 -8.97 4.86
N ARG A 51 -10.95 -8.72 6.16
CA ARG A 51 -10.20 -9.64 7.03
C ARG A 51 -11.01 -10.86 7.49
N SER A 52 -12.35 -10.79 7.46
CA SER A 52 -13.21 -11.93 7.81
C SER A 52 -13.43 -12.91 6.66
N GLU A 53 -13.07 -12.53 5.44
CA GLU A 53 -13.18 -13.39 4.25
C GLU A 53 -11.79 -13.97 3.91
N PRO A 54 -11.55 -15.28 4.12
CA PRO A 54 -10.21 -15.86 4.00
C PRO A 54 -9.54 -15.66 2.65
N GLU A 55 -10.29 -15.80 1.55
CA GLU A 55 -9.74 -15.65 0.21
C GLU A 55 -9.40 -14.17 -0.10
N THR A 56 -10.22 -13.23 0.36
CA THR A 56 -9.94 -11.79 0.21
C THR A 56 -8.70 -11.40 1.02
N TRP A 57 -8.57 -11.93 2.24
CA TRP A 57 -7.40 -11.69 3.08
C TRP A 57 -6.13 -12.27 2.46
N ARG A 58 -6.20 -13.49 1.93
CA ARG A 58 -5.09 -14.13 1.20
C ARG A 58 -4.62 -13.30 -0.01
N LEU A 59 -5.56 -12.70 -0.76
CA LEU A 59 -5.20 -11.81 -1.87
C LEU A 59 -4.41 -10.58 -1.40
N ALA A 60 -4.78 -9.98 -0.25
CA ALA A 60 -4.00 -8.88 0.33
C ALA A 60 -2.57 -9.32 0.68
N GLU A 61 -2.41 -10.51 1.28
CA GLU A 61 -1.10 -11.10 1.57
C GLU A 61 -0.27 -11.34 0.30
N VAL A 62 -0.89 -11.86 -0.76
CA VAL A 62 -0.22 -12.05 -2.06
C VAL A 62 0.29 -10.70 -2.58
N GLY A 63 -0.54 -9.67 -2.57
CA GLY A 63 -0.14 -8.33 -2.99
C GLY A 63 1.02 -7.76 -2.16
N MET A 64 1.06 -8.02 -0.85
CA MET A 64 2.19 -7.63 0.01
C MET A 64 3.47 -8.34 -0.40
N ARG A 65 3.43 -9.65 -0.69
CA ARG A 65 4.62 -10.40 -1.13
C ARG A 65 5.12 -9.96 -2.50
N GLU A 66 4.24 -9.52 -3.40
CA GLU A 66 4.66 -8.89 -4.66
C GLU A 66 5.45 -7.60 -4.40
N VAL A 67 5.00 -6.75 -3.46
CA VAL A 67 5.73 -5.54 -3.05
C VAL A 67 7.09 -5.89 -2.46
N VAL A 68 7.17 -6.93 -1.60
CA VAL A 68 8.45 -7.43 -1.05
C VAL A 68 9.41 -7.85 -2.16
N ALA A 69 8.92 -8.64 -3.12
CA ALA A 69 9.74 -9.11 -4.24
C ALA A 69 10.30 -7.94 -5.07
N VAL A 70 9.47 -6.95 -5.37
CA VAL A 70 9.88 -5.75 -6.12
C VAL A 70 10.86 -4.91 -5.31
N ALA A 71 10.62 -4.68 -4.01
CA ALA A 71 11.53 -3.94 -3.13
C ALA A 71 12.92 -4.58 -3.07
N ASN A 72 12.96 -5.91 -2.91
CA ASN A 72 14.20 -6.67 -2.84
C ASN A 72 14.98 -6.61 -4.17
N ALA A 73 14.31 -6.67 -5.30
CA ALA A 73 14.93 -6.50 -6.61
C ALA A 73 15.52 -5.08 -6.80
N GLU A 74 14.98 -4.07 -6.12
CA GLU A 74 15.52 -2.71 -6.08
C GLU A 74 16.57 -2.49 -4.98
N GLY A 75 16.99 -3.56 -4.28
CA GLY A 75 18.02 -3.50 -3.25
C GLY A 75 17.53 -2.98 -1.89
N VAL A 76 16.22 -2.94 -1.66
CA VAL A 76 15.64 -2.64 -0.34
C VAL A 76 15.22 -3.96 0.31
N ARG A 77 15.86 -4.31 1.43
CA ARG A 77 15.66 -5.60 2.10
C ARG A 77 14.40 -5.60 2.96
N LEU A 78 13.29 -6.01 2.36
CA LEU A 78 12.09 -6.42 3.10
C LEU A 78 12.11 -7.93 3.31
N ALA A 79 11.66 -8.39 4.48
CA ALA A 79 11.58 -9.79 4.86
C ALA A 79 10.12 -10.23 5.07
N GLU A 80 9.90 -11.52 5.24
CA GLU A 80 8.57 -12.06 5.61
C GLU A 80 8.10 -11.49 6.96
N GLU A 81 9.02 -11.15 7.86
CA GLU A 81 8.71 -10.47 9.12
C GLU A 81 8.02 -9.11 8.88
N ASP A 82 8.45 -8.34 7.88
CA ASP A 82 7.80 -7.07 7.53
C ASP A 82 6.36 -7.28 7.05
N VAL A 83 6.09 -8.38 6.33
CA VAL A 83 4.72 -8.79 5.95
C VAL A 83 3.91 -9.12 7.20
N GLN A 84 4.41 -9.97 8.08
CA GLN A 84 3.70 -10.37 9.29
C GLN A 84 3.40 -9.17 10.21
N ASN A 85 4.37 -8.28 10.40
CA ASN A 85 4.19 -7.05 11.17
C ASN A 85 3.12 -6.15 10.52
N THR A 86 3.11 -6.04 9.20
CA THR A 86 2.10 -5.28 8.46
C THR A 86 0.71 -5.89 8.62
N LEU A 87 0.58 -7.22 8.51
CA LEU A 87 -0.69 -7.91 8.72
C LEU A 87 -1.20 -7.72 10.15
N ALA A 88 -0.32 -7.86 11.16
CA ALA A 88 -0.67 -7.60 12.56
C ALA A 88 -1.14 -6.16 12.78
N PHE A 89 -0.47 -5.18 12.17
CA PHE A 89 -0.88 -3.78 12.21
C PHE A 89 -2.26 -3.58 11.56
N VAL A 90 -2.48 -4.12 10.37
CA VAL A 90 -3.79 -4.03 9.68
C VAL A 90 -4.89 -4.69 10.49
N MET A 91 -4.60 -5.80 11.19
CA MET A 91 -5.56 -6.45 12.11
C MET A 91 -5.93 -5.57 13.30
N SER A 92 -5.07 -4.66 13.74
CA SER A 92 -5.35 -3.72 14.85
C SER A 92 -6.13 -2.47 14.41
N MET A 93 -6.25 -2.21 13.12
CA MET A 93 -6.93 -1.02 12.59
C MET A 93 -8.46 -1.08 12.82
N PRO A 94 -9.15 0.07 12.84
CA PRO A 94 -10.60 0.12 13.03
C PRO A 94 -11.37 -0.75 12.01
N ALA A 95 -12.39 -1.44 12.46
CA ALA A 95 -13.24 -2.33 11.64
C ALA A 95 -13.88 -1.61 10.44
N THR A 96 -14.19 -0.32 10.61
CA THR A 96 -14.82 0.53 9.59
C THR A 96 -13.84 1.15 8.61
N TRP A 97 -12.53 0.92 8.80
CA TRP A 97 -11.51 1.53 7.94
C TRP A 97 -11.72 1.15 6.46
N LYS A 98 -11.61 2.15 5.61
CA LYS A 98 -11.52 2.02 4.14
C LYS A 98 -10.31 2.82 3.65
N ALA A 99 -9.64 2.33 2.62
CA ALA A 99 -8.58 3.09 1.96
C ALA A 99 -9.14 4.36 1.31
N SER A 100 -8.34 5.43 1.25
CA SER A 100 -8.72 6.67 0.54
C SER A 100 -9.08 6.40 -0.92
N LEU A 101 -8.35 5.50 -1.58
CA LEU A 101 -8.63 5.07 -2.96
C LEU A 101 -10.07 4.53 -3.11
N THR A 102 -10.58 3.82 -2.08
CA THR A 102 -11.98 3.32 -2.07
C THR A 102 -12.97 4.47 -1.96
N VAL A 103 -12.71 5.40 -1.05
CA VAL A 103 -13.55 6.58 -0.86
C VAL A 103 -13.59 7.43 -2.13
N ASP A 104 -12.44 7.62 -2.79
CA ASP A 104 -12.34 8.36 -4.05
C ASP A 104 -13.11 7.66 -5.17
N LEU A 105 -13.01 6.31 -5.25
CA LEU A 105 -13.77 5.51 -6.21
C LEU A 105 -15.29 5.65 -5.98
N GLU A 106 -15.75 5.53 -4.73
CA GLU A 106 -17.16 5.64 -4.37
C GLU A 106 -17.74 7.04 -4.65
N GLN A 107 -16.89 8.06 -4.57
CA GLN A 107 -17.26 9.45 -4.83
C GLN A 107 -17.00 9.91 -6.28
N GLY A 108 -16.57 8.99 -7.15
CA GLY A 108 -16.29 9.31 -8.55
C GLY A 108 -15.10 10.27 -8.74
N ARG A 109 -14.21 10.36 -7.76
CA ARG A 109 -13.01 11.20 -7.82
C ARG A 109 -11.88 10.50 -8.56
N ARG A 110 -10.85 11.29 -8.93
CA ARG A 110 -9.62 10.77 -9.53
C ARG A 110 -8.93 9.79 -8.59
N LEU A 111 -8.46 8.65 -9.13
CA LEU A 111 -7.76 7.61 -8.38
C LEU A 111 -6.24 7.68 -8.55
N GLU A 112 -5.53 7.40 -7.46
CA GLU A 112 -4.06 7.24 -7.45
C GLU A 112 -3.59 5.82 -7.84
N VAL A 113 -4.42 5.05 -8.56
CA VAL A 113 -4.14 3.65 -8.91
C VAL A 113 -2.82 3.46 -9.66
N ASP A 114 -2.44 4.41 -10.52
CA ASP A 114 -1.17 4.38 -11.24
C ASP A 114 0.05 4.54 -10.31
N TRP A 115 -0.12 5.17 -9.15
CA TRP A 115 0.94 5.37 -8.14
C TRP A 115 1.03 4.24 -7.13
N PHE A 116 -0.03 3.45 -6.94
CA PHE A 116 -0.04 2.24 -6.13
C PHE A 116 0.20 0.99 -6.99
N SER A 117 -0.84 0.30 -7.43
CA SER A 117 -0.70 -0.92 -8.22
C SER A 117 0.07 -0.71 -9.52
N GLY A 118 -0.13 0.42 -10.21
CA GLY A 118 0.63 0.77 -11.40
C GLY A 118 2.13 0.93 -11.14
N ALA A 119 2.53 1.47 -9.98
CA ALA A 119 3.94 1.56 -9.61
C ALA A 119 4.55 0.18 -9.35
N VAL A 120 3.85 -0.72 -8.64
CA VAL A 120 4.29 -2.11 -8.42
C VAL A 120 4.46 -2.83 -9.75
N CYS A 121 3.49 -2.73 -10.66
CA CYS A 121 3.55 -3.37 -11.98
C CYS A 121 4.75 -2.88 -12.81
N ARG A 122 4.94 -1.56 -12.93
CA ARG A 122 6.06 -0.99 -13.72
C ARG A 122 7.42 -1.40 -13.17
N ARG A 123 7.58 -1.37 -11.84
CA ARG A 123 8.83 -1.76 -11.17
C ARG A 123 9.07 -3.27 -11.27
N GLY A 124 8.02 -4.07 -11.12
CA GLY A 124 8.05 -5.52 -11.32
C GLY A 124 8.49 -5.87 -12.74
N GLU A 125 7.90 -5.25 -13.76
CA GLU A 125 8.31 -5.44 -15.17
C GLU A 125 9.79 -5.10 -15.39
N ALA A 126 10.25 -3.96 -14.88
CA ALA A 126 11.65 -3.55 -15.00
C ALA A 126 12.60 -4.54 -14.32
N ALA A 127 12.18 -5.17 -13.23
CA ALA A 127 12.94 -6.15 -12.46
C ALA A 127 12.70 -7.61 -12.90
N ARG A 128 11.81 -7.87 -13.86
CA ARG A 128 11.35 -9.21 -14.28
C ARG A 128 10.72 -10.00 -13.12
N ILE A 129 9.96 -9.31 -12.28
CA ILE A 129 9.16 -9.87 -11.19
C ILE A 129 7.69 -9.84 -11.60
N ASP A 130 7.02 -10.99 -11.51
CA ASP A 130 5.59 -11.06 -11.76
C ASP A 130 4.80 -10.45 -10.60
N THR A 131 3.79 -9.64 -10.96
CA THR A 131 2.93 -8.94 -9.99
C THR A 131 1.45 -9.14 -10.34
N PRO A 132 0.96 -10.40 -10.35
CA PRO A 132 -0.38 -10.74 -10.84
C PRO A 132 -1.49 -10.06 -10.06
N PHE A 133 -1.42 -9.97 -8.72
CA PHE A 133 -2.42 -9.26 -7.92
C PHE A 133 -2.50 -7.79 -8.31
N HIS A 134 -1.37 -7.08 -8.34
CA HIS A 134 -1.35 -5.67 -8.70
C HIS A 134 -1.71 -5.43 -10.18
N ARG A 135 -1.41 -6.38 -11.06
CA ARG A 135 -1.83 -6.33 -12.46
C ARG A 135 -3.34 -6.39 -12.60
N VAL A 136 -4.00 -7.31 -11.89
CA VAL A 136 -5.46 -7.41 -11.86
C VAL A 136 -6.06 -6.12 -11.26
N ALA A 137 -5.54 -5.67 -10.11
CA ALA A 137 -6.01 -4.45 -9.47
C ALA A 137 -5.92 -3.22 -10.39
N LEU A 138 -4.79 -3.07 -11.09
CA LEU A 138 -4.59 -2.01 -12.06
C LEU A 138 -5.62 -2.10 -13.20
N GLY A 139 -5.82 -3.30 -13.76
CA GLY A 139 -6.78 -3.53 -14.84
C GLY A 139 -8.22 -3.21 -14.45
N VAL A 140 -8.62 -3.59 -13.25
CA VAL A 140 -9.98 -3.35 -12.71
C VAL A 140 -10.23 -1.88 -12.38
N LEU A 141 -9.24 -1.19 -11.80
CA LEU A 141 -9.42 0.16 -11.26
C LEU A 141 -9.03 1.28 -12.26
N ARG A 142 -8.18 0.99 -13.23
CA ARG A 142 -7.71 1.99 -14.21
C ARG A 142 -8.80 2.66 -15.04
N PRO A 143 -9.89 2.01 -15.41
CA PRO A 143 -11.02 2.69 -16.07
C PRO A 143 -11.56 3.88 -15.27
N TYR A 144 -11.43 3.85 -13.94
CA TYR A 144 -11.90 4.90 -13.02
C TYR A 144 -10.78 5.91 -12.65
N ALA A 145 -9.58 5.80 -13.21
CA ALA A 145 -8.43 6.62 -12.82
C ALA A 145 -8.68 8.15 -12.94
N LYS A 146 -9.53 8.56 -13.87
CA LYS A 146 -9.91 9.98 -14.09
C LYS A 146 -11.23 10.37 -13.43
N GLY A 147 -11.80 9.53 -12.59
CA GLY A 147 -13.14 9.66 -12.01
C GLY A 147 -14.13 8.69 -12.66
N VAL A 148 -15.44 9.04 -12.66
CA VAL A 148 -16.47 8.19 -13.26
C VAL A 148 -16.19 7.98 -14.75
N PRO A 149 -16.17 6.73 -15.25
CA PRO A 149 -16.06 6.49 -16.69
C PRO A 149 -17.28 7.08 -17.42
N HIS A 150 -17.05 7.80 -18.50
CA HIS A 150 -18.08 8.32 -19.40
C HIS A 150 -18.39 7.29 -20.47
#